data_0eab1574fe6d6f75901b5e0dd309ef02
#
_entry.id   0eab1574fe6d6f75901b5e0dd309ef02
#
_cell.length_a   1.000
_cell.length_b   1.000
_cell.length_c   1.000
_cell.angle_alpha   90.00
_cell.angle_beta   90.00
_cell.angle_gamma   90.00
#
_symmetry.space_group_name_H-M   'P 1'
#
loop_
_entity.id
_entity.type
_entity.pdbx_description
1 polymer ?
#
loop_
_entity_poly.entity_id
_entity_poly.type
_entity_poly.pdbx_seq_one_letter_code
_entity_poly.pdbx_strand_id
1 'polypeptide(L)'
;MYTYIPLVMLTVPHFLQAIIDGPTTAVPRQSYPYKHLTLTPLSLSKLPRGASSGVVKKYLEEEGTVEKWDKSSWAQKRANVQRRRKMNDFGRFEVMLAKKARRDVVRKAIKASKA
;
A
#
# COMPACT_ATOMS: atom_id res chain seq x y z
N MET A 1 9.07 -5.12 -8.57
CA MET A 1 7.62 -5.08 -8.28
C MET A 1 7.45 -5.31 -6.79
N TYR A 2 7.37 -4.25 -5.99
CA TYR A 2 7.33 -4.36 -4.52
C TYR A 2 5.88 -4.47 -4.09
N THR A 3 5.47 -5.67 -3.69
CA THR A 3 4.16 -5.93 -3.10
C THR A 3 4.19 -5.53 -1.63
N TYR A 4 3.27 -4.68 -1.23
CA TYR A 4 3.04 -4.36 0.18
C TYR A 4 2.41 -5.55 0.88
N ILE A 5 3.06 -6.00 1.91
CA ILE A 5 2.61 -7.10 2.75
C ILE A 5 2.29 -6.51 4.11
N PRO A 6 1.12 -6.81 4.71
CA PRO A 6 0.93 -6.54 6.12
C PRO A 6 2.00 -7.32 6.90
N LEU A 7 2.87 -6.58 7.57
CA LEU A 7 4.03 -7.12 8.25
C LEU A 7 3.62 -7.76 9.57
N VAL A 8 3.67 -9.06 9.63
CA VAL A 8 3.63 -9.80 10.90
C VAL A 8 5.05 -9.77 11.48
N MET A 9 5.25 -8.96 12.52
CA MET A 9 6.52 -8.86 13.21
C MET A 9 6.79 -10.10 14.06
N LEU A 10 7.71 -10.95 13.63
CA LEU A 10 8.43 -11.88 14.51
C LEU A 10 9.81 -11.29 14.76
N THR A 11 10.09 -10.90 16.00
CA THR A 11 11.39 -10.39 16.43
C THR A 11 12.44 -11.48 16.39
N VAL A 12 13.40 -11.37 15.50
CA VAL A 12 14.64 -12.15 15.51
C VAL A 12 15.80 -11.21 15.83
N PRO A 13 16.59 -11.49 16.89
CA PRO A 13 17.71 -10.65 17.26
C PRO A 13 18.90 -10.95 16.35
N HIS A 14 19.00 -10.37 15.21
CA HIS A 14 20.24 -10.12 14.47
C HIS A 14 19.92 -9.37 13.17
N PHE A 15 20.38 -8.13 13.11
CA PHE A 15 20.27 -7.24 11.94
C PHE A 15 18.84 -7.00 11.43
N LEU A 16 18.33 -5.82 11.58
CA LEU A 16 17.33 -5.06 10.81
C LEU A 16 16.57 -5.84 9.68
N GLN A 17 16.13 -7.07 10.01
CA GLN A 17 15.36 -7.92 9.10
C GLN A 17 14.00 -8.26 9.72
N ALA A 18 12.99 -8.44 8.88
CA ALA A 18 11.67 -8.92 9.26
C ALA A 18 11.31 -10.17 8.46
N ILE A 19 10.54 -11.06 9.08
CA ILE A 19 9.91 -12.15 8.35
C ILE A 19 8.69 -11.56 7.64
N ILE A 20 8.67 -11.69 6.33
CA ILE A 20 7.53 -11.32 5.50
C ILE A 20 6.77 -12.57 5.08
N ASP A 21 5.44 -12.46 4.99
CA ASP A 21 4.54 -13.51 4.53
C ASP A 21 3.37 -12.87 3.82
N GLY A 22 3.13 -13.22 2.56
CA GLY A 22 2.09 -12.65 1.73
C GLY A 22 1.14 -13.70 1.17
N PRO A 23 0.32 -14.36 2.00
CA PRO A 23 -0.55 -15.45 1.55
C PRO A 23 -1.59 -15.03 0.51
N THR A 24 -1.95 -13.75 0.45
CA THR A 24 -2.86 -13.18 -0.55
C THR A 24 -2.16 -12.65 -1.80
N THR A 25 -0.83 -12.46 -1.74
CA THR A 25 -0.04 -11.86 -2.83
C THR A 25 0.97 -12.84 -3.43
N ALA A 26 0.88 -14.13 -3.08
CA ALA A 26 1.78 -15.20 -3.50
C ALA A 26 3.26 -14.94 -3.17
N VAL A 27 3.54 -14.17 -2.11
CA VAL A 27 4.90 -13.98 -1.60
C VAL A 27 5.18 -15.04 -0.54
N PRO A 28 6.18 -15.92 -0.75
CA PRO A 28 6.53 -16.94 0.22
C PRO A 28 7.11 -16.31 1.50
N ARG A 29 6.95 -17.02 2.62
CA ARG A 29 7.55 -16.60 3.89
C ARG A 29 9.06 -16.59 3.79
N GLN A 30 9.67 -15.44 4.06
CA GLN A 30 11.09 -15.24 3.98
C GLN A 30 11.56 -14.09 4.90
N SER A 31 12.85 -14.10 5.22
CA SER A 31 13.49 -12.98 5.91
C SER A 31 13.83 -11.87 4.91
N TYR A 32 13.53 -10.61 5.26
CA TYR A 32 13.72 -9.48 4.37
C TYR A 32 14.23 -8.24 5.12
N PRO A 33 15.19 -7.47 4.56
CA PRO A 33 15.75 -6.29 5.21
C PRO A 33 14.73 -5.16 5.38
N TYR A 34 14.68 -4.54 6.55
CA TYR A 34 13.79 -3.39 6.83
C TYR A 34 13.98 -2.21 5.87
N LYS A 35 15.20 -1.98 5.38
CA LYS A 35 15.49 -0.88 4.43
C LYS A 35 14.67 -0.93 3.15
N HIS A 36 14.16 -2.10 2.79
CA HIS A 36 13.33 -2.32 1.60
C HIS A 36 11.84 -2.43 1.92
N LEU A 37 11.48 -2.34 3.20
CA LEU A 37 10.10 -2.42 3.67
C LEU A 37 9.59 -1.03 4.05
N THR A 38 8.30 -0.83 3.84
CA THR A 38 7.60 0.35 4.34
C THR A 38 6.49 -0.12 5.26
N LEU A 39 6.55 0.29 6.53
CA LEU A 39 5.58 -0.09 7.54
C LEU A 39 4.28 0.69 7.35
N THR A 40 3.17 0.02 7.58
CA THR A 40 1.84 0.62 7.59
C THR A 40 1.30 0.66 9.02
N PRO A 41 0.35 1.56 9.35
CA PRO A 41 -0.28 1.58 10.66
C PRO A 41 -1.28 0.42 10.87
N LEU A 42 -1.52 -0.40 9.83
CA LEU A 42 -2.40 -1.55 9.92
C LEU A 42 -1.66 -2.71 10.58
N SER A 43 -2.21 -3.24 11.67
CA SER A 43 -1.65 -4.37 12.41
C SER A 43 -2.72 -5.42 12.67
N LEU A 44 -2.31 -6.67 12.76
CA LEU A 44 -3.15 -7.81 13.19
C LEU A 44 -2.95 -8.00 14.70
N SER A 45 -3.98 -7.73 15.50
CA SER A 45 -3.86 -7.68 16.96
C SER A 45 -3.83 -9.05 17.65
N LYS A 46 -4.43 -10.07 17.04
CA LYS A 46 -4.66 -11.38 17.66
C LYS A 46 -3.83 -12.51 17.05
N LEU A 47 -2.83 -12.20 16.24
CA LEU A 47 -2.05 -13.21 15.55
C LEU A 47 -1.10 -13.95 16.51
N PRO A 48 -1.16 -15.31 16.64
CA PRO A 48 -0.23 -16.07 17.46
C PRO A 48 1.20 -15.99 16.91
N ARG A 49 2.20 -16.00 17.79
CA ARG A 49 3.60 -16.10 17.38
C ARG A 49 3.84 -17.43 16.67
N GLY A 50 4.54 -17.41 15.54
CA GLY A 50 4.80 -18.60 14.74
C GLY A 50 3.60 -19.14 13.95
N ALA A 51 2.54 -18.33 13.77
CA ALA A 51 1.39 -18.70 12.97
C ALA A 51 1.78 -19.15 11.56
N SER A 52 1.17 -20.22 11.04
CA SER A 52 1.37 -20.65 9.65
C SER A 52 0.74 -19.66 8.67
N SER A 53 1.18 -19.69 7.40
CA SER A 53 0.64 -18.80 6.35
C SER A 53 -0.88 -18.94 6.16
N GLY A 54 -1.44 -20.14 6.36
CA GLY A 54 -2.88 -20.37 6.31
C GLY A 54 -3.63 -19.67 7.46
N VAL A 55 -3.05 -19.64 8.66
CA VAL A 55 -3.60 -18.93 9.81
C VAL A 55 -3.52 -17.43 9.58
N VAL A 56 -2.38 -16.92 9.07
CA VAL A 56 -2.23 -15.51 8.71
C VAL A 56 -3.30 -15.08 7.69
N LYS A 57 -3.57 -15.90 6.68
CA LYS A 57 -4.61 -15.64 5.69
C LYS A 57 -5.98 -15.48 6.33
N LYS A 58 -6.38 -16.39 7.23
CA LYS A 58 -7.67 -16.31 7.94
C LYS A 58 -7.81 -14.99 8.73
N TYR A 59 -6.79 -14.61 9.51
CA TYR A 59 -6.84 -13.37 10.27
C TYR A 59 -6.87 -12.12 9.38
N LEU A 60 -6.19 -12.13 8.23
CA LEU A 60 -6.26 -11.03 7.25
C LEU A 60 -7.69 -10.86 6.69
N GLU A 61 -8.36 -11.97 6.43
CA GLU A 61 -9.75 -11.99 5.93
C GLU A 61 -10.73 -11.56 7.04
N GLU A 62 -10.60 -12.09 8.25
CA GLU A 62 -11.47 -11.76 9.40
C GLU A 62 -11.39 -10.28 9.79
N GLU A 63 -10.19 -9.70 9.86
CA GLU A 63 -10.00 -8.29 10.20
C GLU A 63 -10.23 -7.35 9.02
N GLY A 64 -10.38 -7.87 7.79
CA GLY A 64 -10.54 -7.07 6.57
C GLY A 64 -9.36 -6.13 6.31
N THR A 65 -8.15 -6.51 6.72
CA THR A 65 -6.96 -5.65 6.68
C THR A 65 -6.57 -5.29 5.25
N VAL A 66 -6.74 -6.21 4.31
CA VAL A 66 -6.48 -5.97 2.88
C VAL A 66 -7.42 -4.92 2.33
N GLU A 67 -8.71 -4.98 2.66
CA GLU A 67 -9.68 -3.97 2.23
C GLU A 67 -9.40 -2.60 2.83
N LYS A 68 -9.01 -2.55 4.11
CA LYS A 68 -8.60 -1.31 4.78
C LYS A 68 -7.39 -0.69 4.10
N TRP A 69 -6.44 -1.53 3.67
CA TRP A 69 -5.29 -1.09 2.89
C TRP A 69 -5.71 -0.51 1.53
N ASP A 70 -6.52 -1.23 0.74
CA ASP A 70 -6.95 -0.79 -0.59
C ASP A 70 -7.75 0.52 -0.55
N LYS A 71 -8.52 0.76 0.53
CA LYS A 71 -9.24 2.01 0.77
C LYS A 71 -8.31 3.16 1.18
N SER A 72 -7.08 2.89 1.60
CA SER A 72 -6.13 3.92 2.03
C SER A 72 -5.71 4.82 0.88
N SER A 73 -5.51 6.11 1.17
CA SER A 73 -5.04 7.09 0.17
C SER A 73 -3.67 6.71 -0.42
N TRP A 74 -2.85 6.02 0.34
CA TRP A 74 -1.54 5.55 -0.08
C TRP A 74 -1.66 4.44 -1.13
N ALA A 75 -2.47 3.40 -0.89
CA ALA A 75 -2.71 2.32 -1.84
C ALA A 75 -3.32 2.87 -3.15
N GLN A 76 -4.31 3.76 -3.04
CA GLN A 76 -4.93 4.42 -4.19
C GLN A 76 -3.93 5.25 -5.01
N LYS A 77 -3.09 6.05 -4.33
CA LYS A 77 -2.03 6.81 -5.00
C LYS A 77 -1.07 5.90 -5.76
N ARG A 78 -0.67 4.78 -5.14
CA ARG A 78 0.21 3.79 -5.75
C ARG A 78 -0.45 3.11 -6.96
N ALA A 79 -1.70 2.67 -6.84
CA ALA A 79 -2.48 2.08 -7.93
C ALA A 79 -2.61 3.06 -9.10
N ASN A 80 -2.89 4.34 -8.83
CA ASN A 80 -2.97 5.37 -9.85
C ASN A 80 -1.63 5.63 -10.56
N VAL A 81 -0.50 5.56 -9.84
CA VAL A 81 0.83 5.64 -10.47
C VAL A 81 1.07 4.45 -11.40
N GLN A 82 0.71 3.24 -10.97
CA GLN A 82 0.85 2.04 -11.80
C GLN A 82 -0.04 2.10 -13.05
N ARG A 83 -1.30 2.55 -12.92
CA ARG A 83 -2.19 2.77 -14.06
C ARG A 83 -1.56 3.72 -15.09
N ARG A 84 -1.03 4.87 -14.63
CA ARG A 84 -0.39 5.84 -15.54
C ARG A 84 0.85 5.28 -16.25
N ARG A 85 1.61 4.41 -15.58
CA ARG A 85 2.77 3.74 -16.21
C ARG A 85 2.38 2.79 -17.34
N LYS A 86 1.18 2.19 -17.26
CA LYS A 86 0.65 1.28 -18.28
C LYS A 86 -0.08 1.99 -19.43
N MET A 87 -0.40 3.27 -19.27
CA MET A 87 -1.07 4.05 -20.30
C MET A 87 -0.13 4.39 -21.45
N ASN A 88 -0.71 4.55 -22.65
CA ASN A 88 0.00 5.10 -23.79
C ASN A 88 0.29 6.61 -23.57
N ASP A 89 1.05 7.21 -24.47
CA ASP A 89 1.45 8.61 -24.35
C ASP A 89 0.26 9.58 -24.44
N PHE A 90 -0.65 9.32 -25.36
CA PHE A 90 -1.88 10.11 -25.53
C PHE A 90 -2.75 10.09 -24.26
N GLY A 91 -2.97 8.92 -23.66
CA GLY A 91 -3.71 8.82 -22.40
C GLY A 91 -3.02 9.55 -21.23
N ARG A 92 -1.68 9.56 -21.17
CA ARG A 92 -0.95 10.36 -20.18
C ARG A 92 -1.15 11.86 -20.39
N PHE A 93 -1.19 12.31 -21.65
CA PHE A 93 -1.48 13.68 -22.01
C PHE A 93 -2.89 14.10 -21.59
N GLU A 94 -3.92 13.28 -21.86
CA GLU A 94 -5.29 13.54 -21.40
C GLU A 94 -5.39 13.66 -19.88
N VAL A 95 -4.74 12.76 -19.14
CA VAL A 95 -4.66 12.81 -17.67
C VAL A 95 -3.96 14.09 -17.19
N MET A 96 -2.94 14.54 -17.89
CA MET A 96 -2.26 15.82 -17.59
C MET A 96 -3.20 17.01 -17.74
N LEU A 97 -3.95 17.08 -18.83
CA LEU A 97 -4.95 18.13 -19.08
C LEU A 97 -6.06 18.15 -18.02
N ALA A 98 -6.61 16.97 -17.70
CA ALA A 98 -7.63 16.84 -16.66
C ALA A 98 -7.13 17.27 -15.26
N LYS A 99 -5.90 16.94 -14.92
CA LYS A 99 -5.26 17.42 -13.68
C LYS A 99 -5.03 18.92 -13.65
N LYS A 100 -4.65 19.50 -14.78
CA LYS A 100 -4.46 20.95 -14.92
C LYS A 100 -5.80 21.66 -14.71
N ALA A 101 -6.86 21.23 -15.40
CA ALA A 101 -8.19 21.79 -15.24
C ALA A 101 -8.70 21.74 -13.79
N ARG A 102 -8.56 20.58 -13.12
CA ARG A 102 -8.93 20.43 -11.70
C ARG A 102 -8.15 21.39 -10.80
N ARG A 103 -6.84 21.49 -11.00
CA ARG A 103 -5.97 22.39 -10.21
C ARG A 103 -6.34 23.86 -10.42
N ASP A 104 -6.70 24.24 -11.62
CA ASP A 104 -7.07 25.63 -11.94
C ASP A 104 -8.40 26.01 -11.28
N VAL A 105 -9.39 25.09 -11.21
CA VAL A 105 -10.62 25.29 -10.43
C VAL A 105 -10.33 25.50 -8.95
N VAL A 106 -9.51 24.64 -8.35
CA VAL A 106 -9.12 24.77 -6.92
C VAL A 106 -8.37 26.07 -6.66
N ARG A 107 -7.44 26.45 -7.56
CA ARG A 107 -6.70 27.70 -7.45
C ARG A 107 -7.61 28.92 -7.50
N LYS A 108 -8.60 28.93 -8.42
CA LYS A 108 -9.60 29.99 -8.51
C LYS A 108 -10.43 30.11 -7.23
N ALA A 109 -10.90 28.96 -6.70
CA ALA A 109 -11.65 28.93 -5.44
C ALA A 109 -10.84 29.47 -4.25
N ILE A 110 -9.57 29.07 -4.10
CA ILE A 110 -8.69 29.56 -3.05
C ILE A 110 -8.43 31.08 -3.21
N LYS A 111 -8.28 31.57 -4.44
CA LYS A 111 -8.10 33.01 -4.68
C LYS A 111 -9.35 33.80 -4.30
N ALA A 112 -10.53 33.31 -4.65
CA ALA A 112 -11.80 33.94 -4.30
C ALA A 112 -12.06 33.96 -2.79
N SER A 113 -11.62 32.95 -2.04
CA SER A 113 -11.77 32.89 -0.58
C SER A 113 -10.79 33.81 0.19
N LYS A 114 -9.77 34.35 -0.49
CA LYS A 114 -8.76 35.25 0.10
C LYS A 114 -9.00 36.74 -0.23
N ALA A 115 -9.91 37.01 -1.16
CA ALA A 115 -10.34 38.36 -1.52
C ALA A 115 -11.57 38.77 -0.73
#